data_b8e6c6f979e0f3702877dd5e4e40b94f
#
_entry.id   b8e6c6f979e0f3702877dd5e4e40b94f
#
_cell.length_a   1.000
_cell.length_b   1.000
_cell.length_c   1.000
_cell.angle_alpha   90.00
_cell.angle_beta   90.00
_cell.angle_gamma   90.00
#
_symmetry.space_group_name_H-M   'P 1'
#
loop_
_entity.id
_entity.type
_entity.pdbx_description
1 polymer ?
#
loop_
_entity_poly.entity_id
_entity_poly.type
_entity_poly.pdbx_seq_one_letter_code
_entity_poly.pdbx_strand_id
1 'polypeptide(L)'
;MIFLKKAAIISGVFISGLIGAGFATGSEIYFYFSRFGMWGIAGVFLAVLIFAFMQYAVLNQAHINKTFTIDEYLKKILKKPLCNLVSAFSYMFMIFILSAMMSGFGEMMYEMYGIKKLFGAVLMLVCTIIIVKKGYNGFVSTQSILSVAIVLIIGGVCFYILSFGNNQIEVFNPQFSWAGSAVCYTGYNMLTAVAVLCILAKDTQKKTSVFSALITFVILVFLMAVMWYIIFKFDGIINLGSMPILRICMYNSNNLAIIYSLAVFFSMLTTAVSSAYALSVKY
;
A
#
# COMPACT_ATOMS: atom_id res chain seq x y z
N MET A 1 17.81 18.37 11.02
CA MET A 1 18.08 16.90 10.90
C MET A 1 17.00 16.02 11.55
N ILE A 2 16.58 16.27 12.79
CA ILE A 2 15.58 15.46 13.52
C ILE A 2 14.21 15.40 12.81
N PHE A 3 13.70 16.51 12.25
CA PHE A 3 12.42 16.53 11.56
C PHE A 3 12.41 15.73 10.26
N LEU A 4 13.52 15.69 9.50
CA LEU A 4 13.63 14.88 8.27
C LEU A 4 13.59 13.38 8.58
N LYS A 5 14.27 12.96 9.68
CA LYS A 5 14.19 11.57 10.14
C LYS A 5 12.75 11.18 10.49
N LYS A 6 12.04 12.05 11.22
CA LYS A 6 10.62 11.82 11.53
C LYS A 6 9.75 11.80 10.27
N ALA A 7 9.98 12.70 9.32
CA ALA A 7 9.26 12.72 8.05
C ALA A 7 9.45 11.43 7.26
N ALA A 8 10.70 10.92 7.18
CA ALA A 8 10.99 9.65 6.52
C ALA A 8 10.31 8.46 7.21
N ILE A 9 10.28 8.42 8.55
CA ILE A 9 9.58 7.37 9.31
C ILE A 9 8.07 7.41 9.00
N ILE A 10 7.45 8.59 9.06
CA ILE A 10 6.01 8.75 8.79
C ILE A 10 5.68 8.35 7.35
N SER A 11 6.50 8.77 6.38
CA SER A 11 6.34 8.35 4.98
C SER A 11 6.46 6.84 4.84
N GLY A 12 7.46 6.22 5.47
CA GLY A 12 7.67 4.78 5.43
C GLY A 12 6.48 4.01 5.99
N VAL A 13 5.95 4.42 7.15
CA VAL A 13 4.75 3.80 7.75
C VAL A 13 3.53 3.96 6.86
N PHE A 14 3.32 5.14 6.28
CA PHE A 14 2.21 5.38 5.38
C PHE A 14 2.32 4.57 4.09
N ILE A 15 3.49 4.60 3.43
CA ILE A 15 3.77 3.82 2.21
C ILE A 15 3.59 2.33 2.46
N SER A 16 4.14 1.79 3.55
CA SER A 16 4.01 0.37 3.86
C SER A 16 2.56 -0.07 4.16
N GLY A 17 1.74 0.85 4.69
CA GLY A 17 0.32 0.61 4.88
C GLY A 17 -0.49 0.62 3.57
N LEU A 18 -0.07 1.44 2.60
CA LEU A 18 -0.68 1.50 1.26
C LEU A 18 -0.24 0.35 0.36
N ILE A 19 1.02 -0.09 0.48
CA ILE A 19 1.56 -1.21 -0.31
C ILE A 19 1.06 -2.52 0.31
N GLY A 20 -0.19 -2.89 0.00
CA GLY A 20 -0.79 -4.17 0.38
C GLY A 20 -0.52 -5.28 -0.62
N ALA A 21 -1.25 -6.39 -0.46
CA ALA A 21 -1.16 -7.55 -1.36
C ALA A 21 -1.41 -7.18 -2.82
N GLY A 22 -2.48 -6.45 -3.09
CA GLY A 22 -2.87 -6.07 -4.44
C GLY A 22 -1.87 -5.15 -5.12
N PHE A 23 -1.29 -4.21 -4.37
CA PHE A 23 -0.20 -3.37 -4.86
C PHE A 23 1.04 -4.21 -5.16
N ALA A 24 1.54 -4.95 -4.16
CA ALA A 24 2.79 -5.70 -4.29
C ALA A 24 2.72 -6.80 -5.36
N THR A 25 1.59 -7.47 -5.52
CA THR A 25 1.39 -8.44 -6.63
C THR A 25 1.21 -7.78 -7.98
N GLY A 26 0.92 -6.48 -8.03
CA GLY A 26 0.65 -5.72 -9.24
C GLY A 26 -0.81 -5.79 -9.71
N SER A 27 -1.69 -6.54 -9.03
CA SER A 27 -3.08 -6.68 -9.44
C SER A 27 -3.86 -5.36 -9.38
N GLU A 28 -3.63 -4.53 -8.36
CA GLU A 28 -4.22 -3.19 -8.25
C GLU A 28 -3.66 -2.25 -9.33
N ILE A 29 -2.36 -2.32 -9.60
CA ILE A 29 -1.73 -1.51 -10.64
C ILE A 29 -2.28 -1.87 -12.02
N TYR A 30 -2.50 -3.17 -12.28
CA TYR A 30 -3.15 -3.62 -13.51
C TYR A 30 -4.59 -3.10 -13.58
N PHE A 31 -5.40 -3.38 -12.56
CA PHE A 31 -6.84 -3.10 -12.57
C PHE A 31 -7.15 -1.59 -12.59
N TYR A 32 -6.43 -0.78 -11.83
CA TYR A 32 -6.73 0.64 -11.70
C TYR A 32 -5.99 1.53 -12.70
N PHE A 33 -4.88 1.05 -13.29
CA PHE A 33 -4.02 1.88 -14.14
C PHE A 33 -3.63 1.21 -15.46
N SER A 34 -2.95 0.05 -15.46
CA SER A 34 -2.34 -0.50 -16.68
C SER A 34 -3.35 -0.85 -17.76
N ARG A 35 -4.55 -1.31 -17.40
CA ARG A 35 -5.63 -1.60 -18.35
C ARG A 35 -6.11 -0.39 -19.17
N PHE A 36 -5.74 0.83 -18.78
CA PHE A 36 -6.04 2.04 -19.55
C PHE A 36 -4.92 2.42 -20.51
N GLY A 37 -3.97 1.53 -20.72
CA GLY A 37 -2.83 1.77 -21.61
C GLY A 37 -1.99 2.96 -21.17
N MET A 38 -1.59 3.80 -22.12
CA MET A 38 -0.76 4.99 -21.85
C MET A 38 -1.41 6.00 -20.91
N TRP A 39 -2.75 6.09 -20.88
CA TRP A 39 -3.46 6.98 -19.95
C TRP A 39 -3.38 6.53 -18.50
N GLY A 40 -3.00 5.28 -18.26
CA GLY A 40 -2.78 4.76 -16.91
C GLY A 40 -1.72 5.53 -16.13
N ILE A 41 -0.67 6.06 -16.81
CA ILE A 41 0.36 6.87 -16.13
C ILE A 41 -0.19 8.20 -15.59
N ALA A 42 -1.13 8.83 -16.31
CA ALA A 42 -1.82 10.02 -15.82
C ALA A 42 -2.67 9.68 -14.57
N GLY A 43 -3.30 8.48 -14.57
CA GLY A 43 -4.02 7.95 -13.41
C GLY A 43 -3.10 7.72 -12.21
N VAL A 44 -1.91 7.14 -12.41
CA VAL A 44 -0.89 6.97 -11.37
C VAL A 44 -0.51 8.32 -10.76
N PHE A 45 -0.20 9.31 -11.61
CA PHE A 45 0.19 10.63 -11.12
C PHE A 45 -0.92 11.29 -10.31
N LEU A 46 -2.18 11.25 -10.80
CA LEU A 46 -3.34 11.77 -10.09
C LEU A 46 -3.55 11.07 -8.74
N ALA A 47 -3.48 9.74 -8.70
CA ALA A 47 -3.65 8.97 -7.47
C ALA A 47 -2.60 9.36 -6.42
N VAL A 48 -1.32 9.42 -6.81
CA VAL A 48 -0.24 9.77 -5.88
C VAL A 48 -0.33 11.21 -5.40
N LEU A 49 -0.78 12.13 -6.26
CA LEU A 49 -1.03 13.52 -5.87
C LEU A 49 -2.13 13.60 -4.79
N ILE A 50 -3.22 12.85 -4.97
CA ILE A 50 -4.30 12.77 -3.97
C ILE A 50 -3.78 12.14 -2.67
N PHE A 51 -3.01 11.06 -2.72
CA PHE A 51 -2.41 10.46 -1.52
C PHE A 51 -1.53 11.43 -0.75
N ALA A 52 -0.62 12.14 -1.43
CA ALA A 52 0.26 13.11 -0.79
C ALA A 52 -0.52 14.28 -0.16
N PHE A 53 -1.52 14.79 -0.87
CA PHE A 53 -2.39 15.84 -0.35
C PHE A 53 -3.19 15.38 0.88
N MET A 54 -3.81 14.20 0.81
CA MET A 54 -4.59 13.65 1.92
C MET A 54 -3.70 13.31 3.12
N GLN A 55 -2.51 12.76 2.89
CA GLN A 55 -1.53 12.53 3.96
C GLN A 55 -1.19 13.83 4.69
N TYR A 56 -0.84 14.89 3.95
CA TYR A 56 -0.58 16.21 4.53
C TYR A 56 -1.78 16.74 5.32
N ALA A 57 -2.97 16.71 4.71
CA ALA A 57 -4.18 17.26 5.29
C ALA A 57 -4.57 16.55 6.59
N VAL A 58 -4.60 15.21 6.58
CA VAL A 58 -4.96 14.40 7.75
C VAL A 58 -3.94 14.58 8.88
N LEU A 59 -2.63 14.45 8.60
CA LEU A 59 -1.59 14.63 9.61
C LEU A 59 -1.63 16.01 10.26
N ASN A 60 -1.78 17.07 9.45
CA ASN A 60 -1.79 18.42 9.95
C ASN A 60 -3.07 18.73 10.77
N GLN A 61 -4.22 18.33 10.27
CA GLN A 61 -5.50 18.55 10.98
C GLN A 61 -5.59 17.72 12.27
N ALA A 62 -5.19 16.44 12.21
CA ALA A 62 -5.19 15.58 13.38
C ALA A 62 -4.24 16.09 14.47
N HIS A 63 -3.06 16.61 14.09
CA HIS A 63 -2.12 17.23 15.02
C HIS A 63 -2.67 18.49 15.67
N ILE A 64 -3.24 19.43 14.88
CA ILE A 64 -3.80 20.69 15.38
C ILE A 64 -4.99 20.42 16.31
N ASN A 65 -5.87 19.50 15.94
CA ASN A 65 -7.07 19.17 16.70
C ASN A 65 -6.83 18.19 17.84
N LYS A 66 -5.60 17.66 17.99
CA LYS A 66 -5.21 16.61 18.96
C LYS A 66 -6.13 15.38 18.88
N THR A 67 -6.45 14.95 17.66
CA THR A 67 -7.29 13.78 17.36
C THR A 67 -6.42 12.64 16.89
N PHE A 68 -6.18 11.66 17.75
CA PHE A 68 -5.21 10.58 17.49
C PHE A 68 -5.87 9.23 17.19
N THR A 69 -7.20 9.23 17.12
CA THR A 69 -8.01 8.09 16.66
C THR A 69 -8.88 8.51 15.48
N ILE A 70 -9.28 7.55 14.65
CA ILE A 70 -10.16 7.82 13.51
C ILE A 70 -11.50 8.40 13.98
N ASP A 71 -12.05 7.91 15.09
CA ASP A 71 -13.33 8.38 15.63
C ASP A 71 -13.27 9.83 16.10
N GLU A 72 -12.20 10.22 16.80
CA GLU A 72 -11.99 11.62 17.23
C GLU A 72 -11.84 12.53 16.01
N TYR A 73 -11.09 12.11 15.01
CA TYR A 73 -10.86 12.86 13.79
C TYR A 73 -12.15 13.06 13.00
N LEU A 74 -12.93 12.00 12.79
CA LEU A 74 -14.18 12.06 12.05
C LEU A 74 -15.25 12.89 12.76
N LYS A 75 -15.32 12.86 14.10
CA LYS A 75 -16.22 13.70 14.89
C LYS A 75 -15.96 15.21 14.72
N LYS A 76 -14.74 15.61 14.36
CA LYS A 76 -14.40 17.01 14.10
C LYS A 76 -14.78 17.48 12.69
N ILE A 77 -14.88 16.56 11.74
CA ILE A 77 -15.08 16.88 10.32
C ILE A 77 -16.52 16.61 9.89
N LEU A 78 -17.14 15.56 10.45
CA LEU A 78 -18.44 15.07 10.01
C LEU A 78 -19.52 15.28 11.07
N LYS A 79 -20.77 15.47 10.61
CA LYS A 79 -21.95 15.43 11.49
C LYS A 79 -22.13 14.02 12.08
N LYS A 80 -22.65 13.95 13.31
CA LYS A 80 -22.77 12.71 14.09
C LYS A 80 -23.28 11.48 13.32
N PRO A 81 -24.39 11.52 12.54
CA PRO A 81 -24.87 10.32 11.84
C PRO A 81 -23.88 9.82 10.78
N LEU A 82 -23.30 10.74 10.00
CA LEU A 82 -22.31 10.40 8.97
C LEU A 82 -21.00 9.92 9.59
N CYS A 83 -20.56 10.51 10.70
CA CYS A 83 -19.40 10.06 11.45
C CYS A 83 -19.54 8.60 11.89
N ASN A 84 -20.65 8.22 12.50
CA ASN A 84 -20.88 6.85 12.95
C ASN A 84 -20.89 5.86 11.78
N LEU A 85 -21.51 6.23 10.64
CA LEU A 85 -21.55 5.40 9.44
C LEU A 85 -20.15 5.17 8.88
N VAL A 86 -19.38 6.25 8.68
CA VAL A 86 -18.01 6.17 8.11
C VAL A 86 -17.07 5.42 9.06
N SER A 87 -17.15 5.65 10.37
CA SER A 87 -16.36 4.90 11.35
C SER A 87 -16.67 3.40 11.30
N ALA A 88 -17.94 3.02 11.34
CA ALA A 88 -18.35 1.62 11.29
C ALA A 88 -17.88 0.94 10.00
N PHE A 89 -18.03 1.63 8.85
CA PHE A 89 -17.57 1.13 7.56
C PHE A 89 -16.05 0.98 7.52
N SER A 90 -15.29 1.94 8.05
CA SER A 90 -13.83 1.88 8.12
C SER A 90 -13.35 0.69 8.96
N TYR A 91 -13.95 0.45 10.13
CA TYR A 91 -13.58 -0.70 10.96
C TYR A 91 -13.92 -2.04 10.31
N MET A 92 -15.10 -2.15 9.71
CA MET A 92 -15.48 -3.34 8.95
C MET A 92 -14.50 -3.59 7.81
N PHE A 93 -14.12 -2.54 7.09
CA PHE A 93 -13.18 -2.62 5.99
C PHE A 93 -11.77 -3.05 6.45
N MET A 94 -11.29 -2.57 7.61
CA MET A 94 -10.03 -3.02 8.20
C MET A 94 -10.03 -4.52 8.53
N ILE A 95 -11.16 -5.07 9.02
CA ILE A 95 -11.31 -6.50 9.29
C ILE A 95 -11.24 -7.29 7.98
N PHE A 96 -11.91 -6.82 6.93
CA PHE A 96 -11.83 -7.46 5.61
C PHE A 96 -10.42 -7.45 5.03
N ILE A 97 -9.71 -6.32 5.13
CA ILE A 97 -8.31 -6.23 4.68
C ILE A 97 -7.43 -7.20 5.48
N LEU A 98 -7.59 -7.26 6.80
CA LEU A 98 -6.83 -8.19 7.63
C LEU A 98 -7.03 -9.64 7.17
N SER A 99 -8.28 -10.03 6.93
CA SER A 99 -8.64 -11.36 6.42
C SER A 99 -8.07 -11.61 5.02
N ALA A 100 -8.12 -10.60 4.14
CA ALA A 100 -7.58 -10.68 2.79
C ALA A 100 -6.05 -10.86 2.79
N MET A 101 -5.31 -10.18 3.69
CA MET A 101 -3.85 -10.36 3.82
C MET A 101 -3.49 -11.77 4.28
N MET A 102 -4.25 -12.33 5.23
CA MET A 102 -4.05 -13.72 5.69
C MET A 102 -4.31 -14.72 4.56
N SER A 103 -5.44 -14.58 3.86
CA SER A 103 -5.81 -15.45 2.75
C SER A 103 -4.84 -15.33 1.58
N GLY A 104 -4.47 -14.09 1.21
CA GLY A 104 -3.55 -13.82 0.12
C GLY A 104 -2.15 -14.40 0.34
N PHE A 105 -1.64 -14.33 1.58
CA PHE A 105 -0.37 -14.98 1.92
C PHE A 105 -0.49 -16.49 1.87
N GLY A 106 -1.60 -17.06 2.33
CA GLY A 106 -1.86 -18.50 2.20
C GLY A 106 -1.87 -18.95 0.74
N GLU A 107 -2.50 -18.18 -0.15
CA GLU A 107 -2.53 -18.44 -1.60
C GLU A 107 -1.12 -18.39 -2.21
N MET A 108 -0.34 -17.36 -1.89
CA MET A 108 1.02 -17.22 -2.36
C MET A 108 1.91 -18.41 -1.92
N MET A 109 1.80 -18.86 -0.66
CA MET A 109 2.53 -20.02 -0.15
C MET A 109 2.15 -21.31 -0.88
N TYR A 110 0.89 -21.45 -1.26
CA TYR A 110 0.41 -22.60 -2.03
C TYR A 110 0.91 -22.55 -3.48
N GLU A 111 0.77 -21.42 -4.17
CA GLU A 111 1.18 -21.27 -5.57
C GLU A 111 2.70 -21.41 -5.75
N MET A 112 3.50 -20.89 -4.82
CA MET A 112 4.97 -20.89 -4.96
C MET A 112 5.66 -22.13 -4.40
N TYR A 113 5.15 -22.66 -3.28
CA TYR A 113 5.85 -23.68 -2.51
C TYR A 113 5.02 -24.95 -2.29
N GLY A 114 3.78 -25.02 -2.78
CA GLY A 114 2.87 -26.15 -2.54
C GLY A 114 2.40 -26.32 -1.08
N ILE A 115 2.65 -25.32 -0.22
CA ILE A 115 2.30 -25.35 1.20
C ILE A 115 0.80 -25.08 1.37
N LYS A 116 0.12 -25.86 2.23
CA LYS A 116 -1.32 -25.67 2.48
C LYS A 116 -1.65 -24.22 2.85
N LYS A 117 -2.67 -23.62 2.19
CA LYS A 117 -3.11 -22.22 2.37
C LYS A 117 -3.33 -21.84 3.83
N LEU A 118 -3.93 -22.76 4.62
CA LEU A 118 -4.18 -22.53 6.04
C LEU A 118 -2.90 -22.26 6.84
N PHE A 119 -1.80 -22.97 6.52
CA PHE A 119 -0.54 -22.78 7.22
C PHE A 119 0.04 -21.37 6.99
N GLY A 120 0.02 -20.89 5.75
CA GLY A 120 0.42 -19.52 5.44
C GLY A 120 -0.45 -18.48 6.15
N ALA A 121 -1.78 -18.66 6.14
CA ALA A 121 -2.70 -17.75 6.82
C ALA A 121 -2.44 -17.69 8.35
N VAL A 122 -2.21 -18.84 8.99
CA VAL A 122 -1.89 -18.91 10.43
C VAL A 122 -0.54 -18.25 10.72
N LEU A 123 0.46 -18.50 9.90
CA LEU A 123 1.78 -17.85 10.05
C LEU A 123 1.67 -16.32 9.99
N MET A 124 0.92 -15.79 9.01
CA MET A 124 0.67 -14.35 8.88
C MET A 124 -0.04 -13.78 10.11
N LEU A 125 -1.04 -14.49 10.63
CA LEU A 125 -1.76 -14.10 11.85
C LEU A 125 -0.82 -14.03 13.05
N VAL A 126 0.00 -15.04 13.27
CA VAL A 126 0.96 -15.09 14.39
C VAL A 126 1.96 -13.95 14.30
N CYS A 127 2.55 -13.71 13.13
CA CYS A 127 3.47 -12.58 12.91
C CYS A 127 2.79 -11.24 13.21
N THR A 128 1.55 -11.05 12.75
CA THR A 128 0.78 -9.82 13.00
C THR A 128 0.55 -9.60 14.50
N ILE A 129 0.11 -10.63 15.22
CA ILE A 129 -0.14 -10.54 16.67
C ILE A 129 1.14 -10.20 17.44
N ILE A 130 2.27 -10.82 17.10
CA ILE A 130 3.56 -10.56 17.76
C ILE A 130 3.97 -9.10 17.62
N ILE A 131 3.79 -8.51 16.43
CA ILE A 131 4.15 -7.12 16.17
C ILE A 131 3.20 -6.17 16.88
N VAL A 132 1.89 -6.40 16.79
CA VAL A 132 0.87 -5.53 17.43
C VAL A 132 1.04 -5.51 18.95
N LYS A 133 1.37 -6.64 19.58
CA LYS A 133 1.65 -6.71 21.02
C LYS A 133 2.82 -5.84 21.49
N LYS A 134 3.74 -5.45 20.60
CA LYS A 134 4.86 -4.53 20.94
C LYS A 134 4.40 -3.06 21.07
N GLY A 135 3.12 -2.76 20.86
CA GLY A 135 2.57 -1.42 20.97
C GLY A 135 3.06 -0.44 19.90
N TYR A 136 2.90 0.87 20.17
CA TYR A 136 3.22 1.94 19.21
C TYR A 136 4.65 1.90 18.68
N ASN A 137 5.65 1.78 19.56
CA ASN A 137 7.05 1.77 19.15
C ASN A 137 7.38 0.55 18.27
N GLY A 138 6.83 -0.62 18.62
CA GLY A 138 7.00 -1.84 17.82
C GLY A 138 6.32 -1.72 16.45
N PHE A 139 5.10 -1.16 16.42
CA PHE A 139 4.39 -0.86 15.19
C PHE A 139 5.20 0.05 14.26
N VAL A 140 5.56 1.25 14.73
CA VAL A 140 6.29 2.25 13.92
C VAL A 140 7.66 1.74 13.46
N SER A 141 8.41 1.11 14.36
CA SER A 141 9.74 0.55 14.05
C SER A 141 9.66 -0.53 12.96
N THR A 142 8.75 -1.51 13.12
CA THR A 142 8.59 -2.59 12.15
C THR A 142 8.14 -2.05 10.78
N GLN A 143 7.14 -1.17 10.75
CA GLN A 143 6.66 -0.55 9.53
C GLN A 143 7.76 0.23 8.80
N SER A 144 8.55 1.01 9.53
CA SER A 144 9.63 1.81 8.95
C SER A 144 10.74 0.96 8.34
N ILE A 145 11.12 -0.14 9.00
CA ILE A 145 12.15 -1.05 8.48
C ILE A 145 11.64 -1.81 7.25
N LEU A 146 10.45 -2.38 7.36
CA LEU A 146 9.86 -3.16 6.26
C LEU A 146 9.54 -2.29 5.05
N SER A 147 9.16 -1.01 5.23
CA SER A 147 8.92 -0.10 4.10
C SER A 147 10.17 0.10 3.24
N VAL A 148 11.34 0.24 3.86
CA VAL A 148 12.61 0.35 3.13
C VAL A 148 12.90 -0.94 2.35
N ALA A 149 12.73 -2.10 3.00
CA ALA A 149 12.93 -3.40 2.35
C ALA A 149 11.98 -3.59 1.15
N ILE A 150 10.69 -3.28 1.33
CA ILE A 150 9.68 -3.35 0.26
C ILE A 150 10.06 -2.47 -0.93
N VAL A 151 10.38 -1.19 -0.68
CA VAL A 151 10.74 -0.23 -1.74
C VAL A 151 11.99 -0.69 -2.49
N LEU A 152 13.01 -1.18 -1.79
CA LEU A 152 14.25 -1.65 -2.39
C LEU A 152 14.04 -2.93 -3.22
N ILE A 153 13.27 -3.90 -2.71
CA ILE A 153 13.03 -5.15 -3.43
C ILE A 153 12.15 -4.89 -4.67
N ILE A 154 11.01 -4.21 -4.50
CA ILE A 154 10.12 -3.90 -5.63
C ILE A 154 10.86 -3.05 -6.67
N GLY A 155 11.49 -1.96 -6.23
CA GLY A 155 12.22 -1.07 -7.13
C GLY A 155 13.37 -1.76 -7.84
N GLY A 156 14.18 -2.55 -7.11
CA GLY A 156 15.33 -3.27 -7.66
C GLY A 156 14.93 -4.37 -8.65
N VAL A 157 13.94 -5.20 -8.31
CA VAL A 157 13.44 -6.26 -9.19
C VAL A 157 12.78 -5.66 -10.44
N CYS A 158 11.96 -4.63 -10.27
CA CYS A 158 11.34 -3.95 -11.40
C CYS A 158 12.39 -3.29 -12.31
N PHE A 159 13.40 -2.63 -11.75
CA PHE A 159 14.50 -2.07 -12.53
C PHE A 159 15.28 -3.13 -13.31
N TYR A 160 15.54 -4.28 -12.68
CA TYR A 160 16.19 -5.42 -13.36
C TYR A 160 15.36 -5.92 -14.55
N ILE A 161 14.04 -6.10 -14.37
CA ILE A 161 13.14 -6.54 -15.45
C ILE A 161 13.12 -5.56 -16.62
N LEU A 162 13.19 -4.25 -16.36
CA LEU A 162 13.26 -3.23 -17.41
C LEU A 162 14.46 -3.37 -18.32
N SER A 163 15.59 -3.89 -17.79
CA SER A 163 16.84 -4.04 -18.55
C SER A 163 16.78 -5.16 -19.60
N PHE A 164 15.83 -6.08 -19.54
CA PHE A 164 15.78 -7.30 -20.34
C PHE A 164 14.59 -7.41 -21.30
N GLY A 165 13.72 -6.45 -21.40
CA GLY A 165 12.46 -6.66 -22.10
C GLY A 165 12.40 -6.14 -23.54
N ASN A 166 11.85 -6.93 -24.46
CA ASN A 166 11.48 -6.52 -25.82
C ASN A 166 10.30 -5.55 -25.83
N ASN A 167 10.35 -4.54 -26.70
CA ASN A 167 9.36 -3.48 -26.82
C ASN A 167 8.24 -3.90 -27.79
N GLN A 168 7.13 -4.38 -27.26
CA GLN A 168 5.87 -4.34 -28.02
C GLN A 168 4.91 -3.44 -27.23
N ILE A 169 4.67 -2.25 -27.75
CA ILE A 169 3.73 -1.30 -27.19
C ILE A 169 2.48 -1.38 -28.07
N GLU A 170 1.42 -2.01 -27.58
CA GLU A 170 0.11 -1.91 -28.23
C GLU A 170 -0.52 -0.55 -27.90
N VAL A 171 -1.03 0.12 -28.94
CA VAL A 171 -1.71 1.41 -28.79
C VAL A 171 -3.15 1.14 -28.36
N PHE A 172 -3.47 1.41 -27.12
CA PHE A 172 -4.84 1.33 -26.61
C PHE A 172 -5.62 2.61 -26.90
N ASN A 173 -6.91 2.45 -27.21
CA ASN A 173 -7.84 3.59 -27.36
C ASN A 173 -8.04 4.34 -26.04
N PRO A 174 -8.05 5.68 -26.04
CA PRO A 174 -8.18 6.48 -24.84
C PRO A 174 -9.57 6.27 -24.19
N GLN A 175 -9.60 5.76 -22.97
CA GLN A 175 -10.82 5.69 -22.15
C GLN A 175 -10.70 6.72 -21.02
N PHE A 176 -11.61 7.69 -20.98
CA PHE A 176 -11.62 8.75 -19.95
C PHE A 176 -11.89 8.24 -18.52
N SER A 177 -12.23 6.97 -18.34
CA SER A 177 -12.48 6.34 -17.03
C SER A 177 -11.24 6.19 -16.13
N TRP A 178 -10.03 6.46 -16.63
CA TRP A 178 -8.78 6.39 -15.85
C TRP A 178 -8.78 7.34 -14.63
N ALA A 179 -9.36 8.54 -14.76
CA ALA A 179 -9.42 9.50 -13.66
C ALA A 179 -10.34 9.02 -12.54
N GLY A 180 -11.53 8.49 -12.90
CA GLY A 180 -12.44 7.85 -11.95
C GLY A 180 -11.82 6.65 -11.26
N SER A 181 -11.07 5.84 -12.00
CA SER A 181 -10.33 4.69 -11.46
C SER A 181 -9.28 5.14 -10.43
N ALA A 182 -8.52 6.21 -10.69
CA ALA A 182 -7.54 6.77 -9.77
C ALA A 182 -8.19 7.28 -8.47
N VAL A 183 -9.34 7.96 -8.57
CA VAL A 183 -10.11 8.43 -7.39
C VAL A 183 -10.64 7.26 -6.57
N CYS A 184 -11.20 6.23 -7.22
CA CYS A 184 -11.67 5.03 -6.52
C CYS A 184 -10.51 4.32 -5.81
N TYR A 185 -9.35 4.18 -6.48
CA TYR A 185 -8.15 3.59 -5.90
C TYR A 185 -7.69 4.32 -4.64
N THR A 186 -7.61 5.64 -4.69
CA THR A 186 -7.21 6.44 -3.54
C THR A 186 -8.27 6.41 -2.45
N GLY A 187 -9.55 6.46 -2.80
CA GLY A 187 -10.66 6.48 -1.85
C GLY A 187 -10.68 5.25 -0.93
N TYR A 188 -10.62 4.04 -1.49
CA TYR A 188 -10.67 2.84 -0.65
C TYR A 188 -9.40 2.65 0.19
N ASN A 189 -8.22 2.99 -0.34
CA ASN A 189 -6.98 2.94 0.44
C ASN A 189 -6.99 3.92 1.60
N MET A 190 -7.58 5.12 1.42
CA MET A 190 -7.67 6.11 2.49
C MET A 190 -8.60 5.69 3.62
N LEU A 191 -9.53 4.77 3.44
CA LEU A 191 -10.40 4.26 4.52
C LEU A 191 -9.61 3.66 5.69
N THR A 192 -8.48 3.00 5.40
CA THR A 192 -7.60 2.44 6.43
C THR A 192 -6.46 3.39 6.78
N ALA A 193 -5.91 4.08 5.78
CA ALA A 193 -4.77 4.95 5.93
C ALA A 193 -5.05 6.14 6.85
N VAL A 194 -6.27 6.70 6.86
CA VAL A 194 -6.66 7.79 7.77
C VAL A 194 -6.47 7.39 9.23
N ALA A 195 -6.83 6.18 9.62
CA ALA A 195 -6.64 5.71 11.00
C ALA A 195 -5.16 5.69 11.39
N VAL A 196 -4.30 5.18 10.52
CA VAL A 196 -2.85 5.15 10.72
C VAL A 196 -2.27 6.56 10.77
N LEU A 197 -2.70 7.46 9.89
CA LEU A 197 -2.26 8.86 9.89
C LEU A 197 -2.66 9.61 11.17
N CYS A 198 -3.86 9.38 11.70
CA CYS A 198 -4.27 9.96 12.98
C CYS A 198 -3.36 9.52 14.13
N ILE A 199 -3.00 8.23 14.18
CA ILE A 199 -2.07 7.70 15.18
C ILE A 199 -0.68 8.36 15.06
N LEU A 200 -0.17 8.52 13.83
CA LEU A 200 1.13 9.15 13.56
C LEU A 200 1.14 10.66 13.81
N ALA A 201 -0.01 11.32 13.80
CA ALA A 201 -0.14 12.76 14.00
C ALA A 201 0.33 13.20 15.41
N LYS A 202 0.39 12.27 16.38
CA LYS A 202 0.93 12.51 17.72
C LYS A 202 2.35 13.03 17.72
N ASP A 203 3.19 12.48 16.82
CA ASP A 203 4.63 12.83 16.72
C ASP A 203 4.94 13.81 15.58
N THR A 204 3.92 14.44 15.00
CA THR A 204 4.01 15.23 13.79
C THR A 204 3.97 16.74 14.10
N GLN A 205 4.63 17.54 13.26
CA GLN A 205 4.54 19.00 13.18
C GLN A 205 4.26 19.41 11.75
N LYS A 206 3.77 20.63 11.50
CA LYS A 206 3.44 21.11 10.14
C LYS A 206 4.57 20.87 9.12
N LYS A 207 5.82 21.20 9.49
CA LYS A 207 6.99 20.95 8.61
C LYS A 207 7.18 19.47 8.33
N THR A 208 7.04 18.62 9.35
CA THR A 208 7.16 17.16 9.21
C THR A 208 6.05 16.60 8.29
N SER A 209 4.81 17.10 8.38
CA SER A 209 3.71 16.69 7.50
C SER A 209 3.99 17.01 6.03
N VAL A 210 4.51 18.22 5.73
CA VAL A 210 4.86 18.61 4.36
C VAL A 210 5.97 17.72 3.79
N PHE A 211 7.07 17.56 4.53
CA PHE A 211 8.20 16.76 4.05
C PHE A 211 7.84 15.28 3.92
N SER A 212 7.02 14.75 4.83
CA SER A 212 6.56 13.36 4.70
C SER A 212 5.69 13.16 3.44
N ALA A 213 4.79 14.09 3.13
CA ALA A 213 3.99 14.03 1.93
C ALA A 213 4.83 14.11 0.64
N LEU A 214 5.86 14.95 0.63
CA LEU A 214 6.80 15.04 -0.51
C LEU A 214 7.60 13.75 -0.70
N ILE A 215 8.14 13.16 0.37
CA ILE A 215 8.86 11.88 0.31
C ILE A 215 7.93 10.78 -0.21
N THR A 216 6.71 10.70 0.32
CA THR A 216 5.70 9.75 -0.14
C THR A 216 5.38 9.93 -1.63
N PHE A 217 5.17 11.17 -2.07
CA PHE A 217 4.90 11.48 -3.47
C PHE A 217 6.00 10.93 -4.39
N VAL A 218 7.25 11.26 -4.11
CA VAL A 218 8.39 10.83 -4.94
C VAL A 218 8.51 9.30 -4.99
N ILE A 219 8.44 8.63 -3.84
CA ILE A 219 8.58 7.18 -3.77
C ILE A 219 7.42 6.47 -4.45
N LEU A 220 6.17 6.88 -4.21
CA LEU A 220 5.00 6.22 -4.81
C LEU A 220 4.91 6.47 -6.31
N VAL A 221 5.21 7.69 -6.82
CA VAL A 221 5.26 7.94 -8.26
C VAL A 221 6.27 7.00 -8.91
N PHE A 222 7.47 6.89 -8.35
CA PHE A 222 8.49 6.00 -8.88
C PHE A 222 8.03 4.54 -8.91
N LEU A 223 7.59 4.00 -7.78
CA LEU A 223 7.18 2.60 -7.68
C LEU A 223 5.99 2.28 -8.59
N MET A 224 4.93 3.10 -8.54
CA MET A 224 3.72 2.84 -9.32
C MET A 224 3.96 3.01 -10.82
N ALA A 225 4.75 4.00 -11.24
CA ALA A 225 5.07 4.21 -12.65
C ALA A 225 5.90 3.06 -13.23
N VAL A 226 6.91 2.58 -12.48
CA VAL A 226 7.73 1.45 -12.92
C VAL A 226 6.91 0.16 -12.99
N MET A 227 6.09 -0.13 -11.98
CA MET A 227 5.21 -1.30 -11.99
C MET A 227 4.16 -1.20 -13.10
N TRP A 228 3.53 -0.03 -13.29
CA TRP A 228 2.60 0.22 -14.39
C TRP A 228 3.25 -0.08 -15.74
N TYR A 229 4.46 0.43 -15.99
CA TYR A 229 5.17 0.25 -17.25
C TYR A 229 5.52 -1.23 -17.51
N ILE A 230 5.99 -1.95 -16.49
CA ILE A 230 6.30 -3.38 -16.61
C ILE A 230 5.04 -4.18 -16.92
N ILE A 231 3.97 -3.98 -16.17
CA ILE A 231 2.71 -4.69 -16.40
C ILE A 231 2.19 -4.38 -17.82
N PHE A 232 2.19 -3.11 -18.21
CA PHE A 232 1.80 -2.67 -19.55
C PHE A 232 2.62 -3.34 -20.66
N LYS A 233 3.93 -3.49 -20.45
CA LYS A 233 4.85 -4.11 -21.42
C LYS A 233 4.64 -5.63 -21.58
N PHE A 234 4.24 -6.32 -20.52
CA PHE A 234 4.03 -7.77 -20.52
C PHE A 234 2.56 -8.17 -20.74
N ASP A 235 1.65 -7.20 -20.79
CA ASP A 235 0.24 -7.45 -21.10
C ASP A 235 0.12 -8.00 -22.53
N GLY A 236 -0.65 -9.09 -22.69
CA GLY A 236 -0.74 -9.84 -23.95
C GLY A 236 0.40 -10.82 -24.23
N ILE A 237 1.56 -10.75 -23.55
CA ILE A 237 2.66 -11.69 -23.70
C ILE A 237 2.50 -12.91 -22.81
N ILE A 238 2.10 -12.69 -21.56
CA ILE A 238 1.87 -13.73 -20.55
C ILE A 238 0.52 -13.55 -19.88
N ASN A 239 -0.05 -14.68 -19.41
CA ASN A 239 -1.24 -14.60 -18.57
C ASN A 239 -0.87 -14.03 -17.20
N LEU A 240 -1.17 -12.76 -16.97
CA LEU A 240 -0.83 -12.04 -15.74
C LEU A 240 -1.57 -12.56 -14.50
N GLY A 241 -2.77 -13.11 -14.65
CA GLY A 241 -3.57 -13.71 -13.56
C GLY A 241 -3.79 -12.79 -12.37
N SER A 242 -3.83 -13.39 -11.17
CA SER A 242 -4.07 -12.67 -9.91
C SER A 242 -2.84 -11.96 -9.35
N MET A 243 -1.62 -12.32 -9.82
CA MET A 243 -0.34 -11.79 -9.31
C MET A 243 0.57 -11.35 -10.47
N PRO A 244 0.25 -10.27 -11.21
CA PRO A 244 0.93 -9.87 -12.44
C PRO A 244 2.45 -9.81 -12.31
N ILE A 245 2.99 -9.01 -11.39
CA ILE A 245 4.45 -8.83 -11.25
C ILE A 245 5.14 -10.14 -10.83
N LEU A 246 4.53 -10.91 -9.94
CA LEU A 246 5.11 -12.19 -9.51
C LEU A 246 5.21 -13.17 -10.69
N ARG A 247 4.18 -13.23 -11.55
CA ARG A 247 4.21 -14.05 -12.78
C ARG A 247 5.24 -13.55 -13.79
N ILE A 248 5.39 -12.25 -13.93
CA ILE A 248 6.47 -11.66 -14.74
C ILE A 248 7.84 -12.07 -14.18
N CYS A 249 8.02 -12.05 -12.86
CA CYS A 249 9.25 -12.53 -12.23
C CYS A 249 9.50 -14.02 -12.52
N MET A 250 8.49 -14.88 -12.40
CA MET A 250 8.59 -16.31 -12.72
C MET A 250 8.95 -16.56 -14.19
N TYR A 251 8.36 -15.78 -15.09
CA TYR A 251 8.68 -15.86 -16.52
C TYR A 251 10.15 -15.55 -16.82
N ASN A 252 10.73 -14.56 -16.10
CA ASN A 252 12.11 -14.16 -16.30
C ASN A 252 13.10 -15.07 -15.55
N SER A 253 12.83 -15.40 -14.28
CA SER A 253 13.70 -16.26 -13.45
C SER A 253 13.00 -16.66 -12.14
N ASN A 254 13.12 -17.94 -11.76
CA ASN A 254 12.64 -18.44 -10.47
C ASN A 254 13.32 -17.72 -9.28
N ASN A 255 14.59 -17.35 -9.39
CA ASN A 255 15.29 -16.63 -8.32
C ASN A 255 14.70 -15.24 -8.11
N LEU A 256 14.31 -14.54 -9.19
CA LEU A 256 13.62 -13.25 -9.09
C LEU A 256 12.25 -13.41 -8.42
N ALA A 257 11.52 -14.46 -8.74
CA ALA A 257 10.23 -14.74 -8.13
C ALA A 257 10.36 -14.98 -6.61
N ILE A 258 11.39 -15.72 -6.17
CA ILE A 258 11.66 -15.94 -4.75
C ILE A 258 12.00 -14.63 -4.04
N ILE A 259 12.88 -13.79 -4.62
CA ILE A 259 13.21 -12.48 -4.03
C ILE A 259 11.96 -11.59 -3.97
N TYR A 260 11.16 -11.58 -5.04
CA TYR A 260 9.95 -10.76 -5.10
C TYR A 260 8.87 -11.25 -4.12
N SER A 261 8.75 -12.55 -3.88
CA SER A 261 7.82 -13.11 -2.89
C SER A 261 8.06 -12.60 -1.47
N LEU A 262 9.32 -12.27 -1.12
CA LEU A 262 9.63 -11.62 0.17
C LEU A 262 9.03 -10.21 0.24
N ALA A 263 9.06 -9.43 -0.85
CA ALA A 263 8.42 -8.11 -0.87
C ALA A 263 6.90 -8.24 -0.73
N VAL A 264 6.28 -9.22 -1.40
CA VAL A 264 4.85 -9.50 -1.28
C VAL A 264 4.49 -9.89 0.15
N PHE A 265 5.28 -10.78 0.79
CA PHE A 265 5.10 -11.13 2.20
C PHE A 265 5.19 -9.91 3.13
N PHE A 266 6.24 -9.09 2.99
CA PHE A 266 6.42 -7.90 3.82
C PHE A 266 5.28 -6.90 3.62
N SER A 267 4.80 -6.73 2.40
CA SER A 267 3.69 -5.85 2.07
C SER A 267 2.37 -6.32 2.70
N MET A 268 2.08 -7.61 2.61
CA MET A 268 0.92 -8.20 3.27
C MET A 268 1.01 -8.05 4.78
N LEU A 269 2.19 -8.30 5.36
CA LEU A 269 2.44 -8.20 6.80
C LEU A 269 2.26 -6.76 7.30
N THR A 270 2.84 -5.77 6.61
CA THR A 270 2.71 -4.37 7.00
C THR A 270 1.27 -3.89 6.95
N THR A 271 0.51 -4.27 5.93
CA THR A 271 -0.91 -3.91 5.80
C THR A 271 -1.77 -4.62 6.87
N ALA A 272 -1.51 -5.90 7.14
CA ALA A 272 -2.17 -6.63 8.22
C ALA A 272 -1.91 -5.99 9.59
N VAL A 273 -0.64 -5.64 9.88
CA VAL A 273 -0.23 -4.99 11.12
C VAL A 273 -0.86 -3.60 11.24
N SER A 274 -0.90 -2.81 10.16
CA SER A 274 -1.54 -1.48 10.16
C SER A 274 -3.02 -1.56 10.50
N SER A 275 -3.74 -2.47 9.86
CA SER A 275 -5.17 -2.68 10.10
C SER A 275 -5.43 -3.20 11.52
N ALA A 276 -4.68 -4.21 11.96
CA ALA A 276 -4.83 -4.79 13.30
C ALA A 276 -4.46 -3.79 14.41
N TYR A 277 -3.39 -3.00 14.21
CA TYR A 277 -2.99 -1.97 15.17
C TYR A 277 -4.03 -0.85 15.26
N ALA A 278 -4.55 -0.35 14.13
CA ALA A 278 -5.59 0.66 14.10
C ALA A 278 -6.88 0.19 14.81
N LEU A 279 -7.23 -1.10 14.67
CA LEU A 279 -8.34 -1.72 15.42
C LEU A 279 -8.05 -1.78 16.92
N SER A 280 -6.82 -2.09 17.33
CA SER A 280 -6.43 -2.24 18.74
C SER A 280 -6.40 -0.92 19.52
N VAL A 281 -6.14 0.21 18.86
CA VAL A 281 -6.09 1.55 19.48
C VAL A 281 -7.49 2.07 19.86
N LYS A 282 -8.54 1.47 19.32
CA LYS A 282 -9.94 1.82 19.70
C LYS A 282 -10.32 1.37 21.11
N TYR A 283 -9.70 0.29 21.61
CA TYR A 283 -9.97 -0.31 22.91
C TYR A 283 -8.80 -0.11 23.86
#